data_a5c3712dc138ed2cd8eb394341cc4ae5
#
_entry.id   a5c3712dc138ed2cd8eb394341cc4ae5
#
_cell.length_a   1.000
_cell.length_b   1.000
_cell.length_c   1.000
_cell.angle_alpha   90.00
_cell.angle_beta   90.00
_cell.angle_gamma   90.00
#
_symmetry.space_group_name_H-M   'P 1'
#
loop_
_entity.id
_entity.type
_entity.pdbx_description
1 polymer ?
#
loop_
_entity_poly.entity_id
_entity_poly.type
_entity_poly.pdbx_seq_one_letter_code
_entity_poly.pdbx_strand_id
1 'polypeptide(L)'
;MDEKKYAVQLTDAQEVKLLECDSAKEIFDIGREAIGCEWIELVEPEPLARDGLLLMIDEEGKLKGEHCINCIASHLYGSEHHGDSIIGDAVIVKSSGERLMLLTESEAKQIAAAMAQIRKKSIEKIADAFGLRPVLKQEAERQNRPHRQPYKKNFQER
;
A
#
# COMPACT_ATOMS: atom_id res chain seq x y z
N MET A 1 8.75 -13.47 27.37
CA MET A 1 9.56 -12.94 26.27
C MET A 1 8.68 -12.52 25.12
N ASP A 2 8.81 -11.29 24.72
CA ASP A 2 7.91 -10.75 23.73
C ASP A 2 8.40 -11.05 22.32
N GLU A 3 7.55 -11.69 21.56
CA GLU A 3 7.82 -11.87 20.16
C GLU A 3 7.61 -10.54 19.44
N LYS A 4 8.48 -10.28 18.48
CA LYS A 4 8.28 -9.12 17.62
C LYS A 4 7.14 -9.39 16.66
N LYS A 5 6.33 -8.37 16.47
CA LYS A 5 5.18 -8.46 15.57
C LYS A 5 5.41 -7.50 14.40
N TYR A 6 4.78 -7.82 13.30
CA TYR A 6 5.06 -7.12 12.04
C TYR A 6 3.78 -6.87 11.28
N ALA A 7 3.88 -5.94 10.36
CA ALA A 7 2.92 -5.74 9.27
C ALA A 7 3.73 -5.53 8.01
N VAL A 8 3.07 -5.54 6.87
CA VAL A 8 3.75 -5.28 5.61
C VAL A 8 3.19 -3.99 5.06
N GLN A 9 4.07 -3.05 4.77
CA GLN A 9 3.67 -1.75 4.26
C GLN A 9 3.96 -1.69 2.77
N LEU A 10 2.96 -1.28 2.02
CA LEU A 10 3.07 -1.01 0.59
C LEU A 10 3.03 0.50 0.44
N THR A 11 4.13 1.09 -0.03
CA THR A 11 4.18 2.54 -0.11
C THR A 11 3.71 3.02 -1.48
N ASP A 12 3.30 4.28 -1.54
CA ASP A 12 2.92 4.87 -2.81
C ASP A 12 4.14 5.24 -3.66
N ALA A 13 5.33 4.98 -3.15
CA ALA A 13 6.55 4.99 -3.96
C ALA A 13 6.83 3.61 -4.54
N GLN A 14 5.88 2.70 -4.43
CA GLN A 14 5.92 1.35 -4.98
C GLN A 14 6.97 0.48 -4.30
N GLU A 15 7.16 0.66 -3.00
CA GLU A 15 8.08 -0.12 -2.21
C GLU A 15 7.32 -1.08 -1.29
N VAL A 16 7.95 -2.21 -1.00
CA VAL A 16 7.41 -3.19 -0.05
C VAL A 16 8.32 -3.18 1.16
N LYS A 17 7.76 -2.93 2.34
CA LYS A 17 8.54 -2.80 3.55
C LYS A 17 8.01 -3.70 4.65
N LEU A 18 8.91 -4.27 5.43
CA LEU A 18 8.53 -4.90 6.68
C LEU A 18 8.42 -3.81 7.74
N LEU A 19 7.31 -3.79 8.45
CA LEU A 19 7.05 -2.82 9.48
C LEU A 19 7.09 -3.54 10.82
N GLU A 20 8.13 -3.28 11.60
CA GLU A 20 8.18 -3.84 12.94
C GLU A 20 7.26 -3.04 13.85
N CYS A 21 6.39 -3.73 14.57
CA CYS A 21 5.31 -3.09 15.29
C CYS A 21 5.43 -3.35 16.78
N ASP A 22 5.05 -2.33 17.55
CA ASP A 22 4.93 -2.45 19.00
C ASP A 22 3.60 -3.14 19.30
N SER A 23 3.66 -4.36 19.80
CA SER A 23 2.45 -5.14 20.04
C SER A 23 1.60 -4.56 21.17
N ALA A 24 2.12 -3.61 21.93
CA ALA A 24 1.34 -2.93 22.95
C ALA A 24 0.42 -1.87 22.36
N LYS A 25 0.67 -1.43 21.12
CA LYS A 25 -0.18 -0.44 20.47
C LYS A 25 -1.35 -1.10 19.79
N GLU A 26 -2.44 -0.34 19.66
CA GLU A 26 -3.59 -0.81 18.91
C GLU A 26 -3.27 -0.83 17.42
N ILE A 27 -3.84 -1.80 16.73
CA ILE A 27 -3.53 -1.99 15.31
C ILE A 27 -3.92 -0.76 14.49
N PHE A 28 -5.07 -0.15 14.80
CA PHE A 28 -5.47 1.05 14.06
C PHE A 28 -4.49 2.20 14.29
N ASP A 29 -3.92 2.32 15.49
CA ASP A 29 -2.93 3.35 15.75
C ASP A 29 -1.66 3.08 14.96
N ILE A 30 -1.25 1.82 14.87
CA ILE A 30 -0.10 1.44 14.07
C ILE A 30 -0.34 1.83 12.62
N GLY A 31 -1.55 1.53 12.11
CA GLY A 31 -1.89 1.88 10.75
C GLY A 31 -1.86 3.38 10.51
N ARG A 32 -2.46 4.15 11.43
CA ARG A 32 -2.49 5.61 11.28
C ARG A 32 -1.09 6.19 11.24
N GLU A 33 -0.20 5.70 12.10
CA GLU A 33 1.17 6.18 12.11
C GLU A 33 1.92 5.82 10.84
N ALA A 34 1.78 4.58 10.41
CA ALA A 34 2.51 4.10 9.24
C ALA A 34 2.04 4.80 7.97
N ILE A 35 0.74 5.01 7.85
CA ILE A 35 0.15 5.60 6.64
C ILE A 35 0.18 7.12 6.71
N GLY A 36 0.17 7.68 7.92
CA GLY A 36 0.16 9.13 8.09
C GLY A 36 -1.21 9.71 7.90
N CYS A 37 -2.24 9.08 8.46
CA CYS A 37 -3.61 9.52 8.28
C CYS A 37 -4.37 9.44 9.60
N GLU A 38 -5.56 10.05 9.62
CA GLU A 38 -6.43 10.01 10.78
C GLU A 38 -7.48 8.92 10.70
N TRP A 39 -7.96 8.65 9.50
CA TRP A 39 -9.08 7.75 9.29
C TRP A 39 -8.64 6.57 8.45
N ILE A 40 -8.80 5.38 9.00
CA ILE A 40 -8.43 4.12 8.35
C ILE A 40 -9.68 3.50 7.73
N GLU A 41 -9.55 3.08 6.49
CA GLU A 41 -10.53 2.23 5.84
C GLU A 41 -9.92 0.85 5.66
N LEU A 42 -10.72 -0.18 5.94
CA LEU A 42 -10.29 -1.56 5.73
C LEU A 42 -10.83 -2.03 4.40
N VAL A 43 -9.97 -2.59 3.57
CA VAL A 43 -10.41 -3.22 2.33
C VAL A 43 -9.90 -4.65 2.30
N GLU A 44 -10.70 -5.53 1.69
CA GLU A 44 -10.40 -6.97 1.67
C GLU A 44 -10.31 -7.45 0.24
N PRO A 45 -9.22 -7.13 -0.45
CA PRO A 45 -9.03 -7.64 -1.80
C PRO A 45 -9.05 -9.17 -1.79
N GLU A 46 -9.66 -9.76 -2.81
CA GLU A 46 -9.82 -11.19 -2.83
C GLU A 46 -8.49 -11.95 -2.69
N PRO A 47 -7.41 -11.52 -3.39
CA PRO A 47 -6.15 -12.27 -3.24
C PRO A 47 -5.63 -12.28 -1.81
N LEU A 48 -5.90 -11.23 -1.03
CA LEU A 48 -5.49 -11.19 0.37
C LEU A 48 -6.50 -11.91 1.26
N ALA A 49 -7.78 -11.73 0.98
CA ALA A 49 -8.83 -12.32 1.82
C ALA A 49 -8.74 -13.83 1.85
N ARG A 50 -8.30 -14.43 0.75
CA ARG A 50 -8.14 -15.88 0.70
C ARG A 50 -7.13 -16.39 1.71
N ASP A 51 -6.18 -15.55 2.09
CA ASP A 51 -5.15 -15.91 3.04
C ASP A 51 -5.39 -15.29 4.41
N GLY A 52 -6.59 -14.76 4.64
CA GLY A 52 -6.91 -14.15 5.91
C GLY A 52 -6.25 -12.82 6.14
N LEU A 53 -5.97 -12.09 5.08
CA LEU A 53 -5.28 -10.80 5.14
C LEU A 53 -6.19 -9.70 4.64
N LEU A 54 -5.88 -8.46 5.05
CA LEU A 54 -6.58 -7.30 4.51
C LEU A 54 -5.65 -6.10 4.50
N LEU A 55 -6.14 -5.02 3.89
CA LEU A 55 -5.40 -3.78 3.80
C LEU A 55 -6.02 -2.72 4.69
N MET A 56 -5.17 -1.96 5.36
CA MET A 56 -5.56 -0.70 5.96
C MET A 56 -5.10 0.41 5.03
N ILE A 57 -5.99 1.31 4.70
CA ILE A 57 -5.66 2.42 3.81
C ILE A 57 -6.22 3.71 4.40
N ASP A 58 -5.79 4.84 3.82
CA ASP A 58 -6.28 6.15 4.22
C ASP A 58 -7.64 6.38 3.59
N GLU A 59 -8.66 6.49 4.43
CA GLU A 59 -10.02 6.70 3.93
C GLU A 59 -10.12 7.95 3.08
N GLU A 60 -9.27 8.94 3.35
CA GLU A 60 -9.31 10.21 2.64
C GLU A 60 -8.16 10.41 1.68
N GLY A 61 -7.49 9.32 1.30
CA GLY A 61 -6.30 9.44 0.48
C GLY A 61 -6.52 10.20 -0.81
N LYS A 62 -7.66 9.98 -1.46
CA LYS A 62 -7.95 10.65 -2.73
C LYS A 62 -8.22 12.14 -2.58
N LEU A 63 -8.60 12.56 -1.39
CA LEU A 63 -8.94 13.95 -1.15
C LEU A 63 -7.74 14.84 -0.86
N LYS A 64 -6.63 14.24 -0.46
CA LYS A 64 -5.49 15.01 0.04
C LYS A 64 -4.62 15.58 -1.06
N GLY A 65 -4.52 14.91 -2.19
CA GLY A 65 -3.74 15.41 -3.31
C GLY A 65 -2.24 15.37 -3.10
N GLU A 66 -1.79 14.81 -1.98
CA GLU A 66 -0.36 14.76 -1.65
C GLU A 66 0.28 13.44 -1.98
N HIS A 67 -0.52 12.45 -2.32
CA HIS A 67 -0.05 11.08 -2.45
C HIS A 67 -0.27 10.58 -3.86
N CYS A 68 0.41 9.49 -4.17
CA CYS A 68 0.35 8.87 -5.48
C CYS A 68 -0.45 7.59 -5.43
N ILE A 69 -0.82 7.10 -6.61
CA ILE A 69 -1.49 5.81 -6.69
C ILE A 69 -0.54 4.73 -6.17
N ASN A 70 -1.06 3.88 -5.30
CA ASN A 70 -0.35 2.72 -4.79
C ASN A 70 -0.62 1.58 -5.75
N CYS A 71 0.35 1.25 -6.59
CA CYS A 71 0.11 0.31 -7.68
C CYS A 71 -0.13 -1.11 -7.18
N ILE A 72 0.64 -1.56 -6.20
CA ILE A 72 0.46 -2.91 -5.69
C ILE A 72 -0.91 -3.04 -5.02
N ALA A 73 -1.23 -2.13 -4.12
CA ALA A 73 -2.51 -2.17 -3.43
C ALA A 73 -3.67 -2.06 -4.40
N SER A 74 -3.56 -1.17 -5.38
CA SER A 74 -4.62 -0.98 -6.37
C SER A 74 -4.80 -2.23 -7.23
N HIS A 75 -3.70 -2.85 -7.63
CA HIS A 75 -3.79 -4.08 -8.42
C HIS A 75 -4.46 -5.20 -7.62
N LEU A 76 -4.09 -5.34 -6.36
CA LEU A 76 -4.74 -6.33 -5.49
C LEU A 76 -6.23 -6.06 -5.37
N TYR A 77 -6.60 -4.80 -5.31
CA TYR A 77 -7.98 -4.37 -5.15
C TYR A 77 -8.80 -4.52 -6.45
N GLY A 78 -8.11 -4.75 -7.57
CA GLY A 78 -8.79 -4.89 -8.84
C GLY A 78 -9.09 -3.56 -9.51
N SER A 79 -8.33 -2.53 -9.17
CA SER A 79 -8.59 -1.17 -9.65
C SER A 79 -8.58 -1.07 -11.17
N GLU A 80 -7.77 -1.88 -11.85
CA GLU A 80 -7.71 -1.84 -13.31
C GLU A 80 -9.02 -2.30 -13.94
N HIS A 81 -9.89 -2.97 -13.16
CA HIS A 81 -11.17 -3.45 -13.67
C HIS A 81 -12.32 -2.52 -13.33
N HIS A 82 -12.31 -1.91 -12.14
CA HIS A 82 -13.45 -1.09 -11.73
C HIS A 82 -13.12 0.40 -11.61
N GLY A 83 -11.85 0.77 -11.75
CA GLY A 83 -11.50 2.19 -11.81
C GLY A 83 -11.31 2.90 -10.49
N ASP A 84 -11.49 2.20 -9.38
CA ASP A 84 -11.36 2.81 -8.06
C ASP A 84 -9.97 2.49 -7.50
N SER A 85 -9.07 3.48 -7.53
CA SER A 85 -7.68 3.28 -7.16
C SER A 85 -7.47 3.54 -5.67
N ILE A 86 -6.37 2.99 -5.15
CA ILE A 86 -5.93 3.23 -3.79
C ILE A 86 -4.80 4.24 -3.83
N ILE A 87 -4.94 5.31 -3.08
CA ILE A 87 -4.00 6.42 -3.05
C ILE A 87 -3.28 6.43 -1.70
N GLY A 88 -1.96 6.56 -1.73
CA GLY A 88 -1.19 6.61 -0.50
C GLY A 88 -0.69 5.25 -0.07
N ASP A 89 -0.08 5.20 1.10
CA ASP A 89 0.45 3.96 1.64
C ASP A 89 -0.67 3.04 2.11
N ALA A 90 -0.38 1.75 2.13
CA ALA A 90 -1.30 0.74 2.64
C ALA A 90 -0.53 -0.22 3.54
N VAL A 91 -1.24 -0.82 4.48
CA VAL A 91 -0.61 -1.74 5.44
C VAL A 91 -1.40 -3.05 5.44
N ILE A 92 -0.70 -4.16 5.28
CA ILE A 92 -1.30 -5.49 5.30
C ILE A 92 -1.23 -6.04 6.71
N VAL A 93 -2.37 -6.46 7.24
CA VAL A 93 -2.45 -7.14 8.53
C VAL A 93 -3.32 -8.37 8.37
N LYS A 94 -3.36 -9.19 9.42
CA LYS A 94 -4.11 -10.42 9.40
C LYS A 94 -5.50 -10.19 10.00
N SER A 95 -6.47 -10.90 9.47
CA SER A 95 -7.83 -10.88 9.96
C SER A 95 -8.20 -12.28 10.46
N SER A 96 -8.72 -12.36 11.67
CA SER A 96 -9.18 -13.62 12.22
C SER A 96 -10.56 -13.38 12.81
N GLY A 97 -11.59 -13.78 12.06
CA GLY A 97 -12.96 -13.46 12.43
C GLY A 97 -13.16 -11.96 12.40
N GLU A 98 -13.52 -11.40 13.54
CA GLU A 98 -13.75 -9.96 13.62
C GLU A 98 -12.56 -9.21 14.19
N ARG A 99 -11.44 -9.89 14.37
CA ARG A 99 -10.27 -9.29 15.01
C ARG A 99 -9.17 -9.09 14.00
N LEU A 100 -8.49 -7.96 14.14
CA LEU A 100 -7.27 -7.70 13.37
C LEU A 100 -6.08 -8.13 14.21
N MET A 101 -5.09 -8.70 13.56
CA MET A 101 -3.91 -9.20 14.21
C MET A 101 -2.67 -8.81 13.44
N LEU A 102 -1.60 -8.58 14.16
CA LEU A 102 -0.31 -8.38 13.53
C LEU A 102 0.25 -9.72 13.07
N LEU A 103 1.27 -9.66 12.24
CA LEU A 103 1.90 -10.82 11.65
C LEU A 103 3.10 -11.25 12.47
N THR A 104 3.43 -12.54 12.41
CA THR A 104 4.74 -12.99 12.88
C THR A 104 5.78 -12.56 11.87
N GLU A 105 7.04 -12.62 12.27
CA GLU A 105 8.12 -12.27 11.35
C GLU A 105 8.11 -13.16 10.10
N SER A 106 7.90 -14.46 10.30
CA SER A 106 7.86 -15.39 9.19
C SER A 106 6.72 -15.07 8.22
N GLU A 107 5.53 -14.81 8.77
CA GLU A 107 4.39 -14.44 7.94
C GLU A 107 4.67 -13.17 7.15
N ALA A 108 5.24 -12.17 7.82
CA ALA A 108 5.50 -10.89 7.19
C ALA A 108 6.50 -11.03 6.06
N LYS A 109 7.55 -11.84 6.28
CA LYS A 109 8.55 -12.04 5.24
C LYS A 109 7.97 -12.75 4.03
N GLN A 110 7.12 -13.73 4.25
CA GLN A 110 6.48 -14.44 3.14
C GLN A 110 5.57 -13.51 2.35
N ILE A 111 4.81 -12.69 3.05
CA ILE A 111 3.90 -11.76 2.40
C ILE A 111 4.68 -10.71 1.64
N ALA A 112 5.74 -10.17 2.26
CA ALA A 112 6.56 -9.17 1.60
C ALA A 112 7.20 -9.73 0.33
N ALA A 113 7.65 -10.98 0.37
CA ALA A 113 8.23 -11.61 -0.81
C ALA A 113 7.19 -11.75 -1.92
N ALA A 114 5.98 -12.15 -1.56
CA ALA A 114 4.90 -12.27 -2.55
C ALA A 114 4.57 -10.92 -3.17
N MET A 115 4.52 -9.87 -2.35
CA MET A 115 4.23 -8.52 -2.85
C MET A 115 5.34 -8.03 -3.76
N ALA A 116 6.59 -8.33 -3.40
CA ALA A 116 7.72 -7.96 -4.23
C ALA A 116 7.66 -8.66 -5.59
N GLN A 117 7.18 -9.90 -5.62
CA GLN A 117 7.07 -10.62 -6.87
C GLN A 117 6.04 -10.02 -7.81
N ILE A 118 4.95 -9.49 -7.28
CA ILE A 118 3.92 -8.92 -8.13
C ILE A 118 4.11 -7.43 -8.38
N ARG A 119 5.15 -6.85 -7.81
CA ARG A 119 5.35 -5.40 -7.86
C ARG A 119 5.42 -4.88 -9.29
N LYS A 120 6.28 -5.49 -10.11
CA LYS A 120 6.47 -5.00 -11.48
C LYS A 120 5.20 -5.12 -12.28
N LYS A 121 4.53 -6.27 -12.17
CA LYS A 121 3.28 -6.49 -12.88
C LYS A 121 2.21 -5.50 -12.42
N SER A 122 2.16 -5.24 -11.12
CA SER A 122 1.19 -4.30 -10.57
C SER A 122 1.40 -2.90 -11.15
N ILE A 123 2.66 -2.47 -11.19
CA ILE A 123 2.97 -1.15 -11.73
C ILE A 123 2.54 -1.07 -13.19
N GLU A 124 2.84 -2.10 -13.97
CA GLU A 124 2.49 -2.10 -15.38
C GLU A 124 0.98 -2.11 -15.60
N LYS A 125 0.26 -2.95 -14.86
CA LYS A 125 -1.19 -3.05 -15.03
C LYS A 125 -1.89 -1.76 -14.64
N ILE A 126 -1.48 -1.19 -13.53
CA ILE A 126 -2.12 0.05 -13.06
C ILE A 126 -1.71 1.23 -13.96
N ALA A 127 -0.47 1.28 -14.38
CA ALA A 127 -0.03 2.34 -15.28
C ALA A 127 -0.81 2.32 -16.59
N ASP A 128 -1.02 1.12 -17.14
CA ASP A 128 -1.80 0.99 -18.36
C ASP A 128 -3.25 1.42 -18.15
N ALA A 129 -3.85 0.94 -17.06
CA ALA A 129 -5.27 1.19 -16.82
C ALA A 129 -5.57 2.67 -16.57
N PHE A 130 -4.64 3.37 -15.92
CA PHE A 130 -4.86 4.77 -15.56
C PHE A 130 -4.04 5.74 -16.39
N GLY A 131 -3.37 5.26 -17.42
CA GLY A 131 -2.63 6.15 -18.31
C GLY A 131 -1.40 6.77 -17.68
N LEU A 132 -0.76 6.04 -16.76
CA LEU A 132 0.35 6.58 -16.00
C LEU A 132 1.72 6.20 -16.53
N ARG A 133 1.77 5.41 -17.59
CA ARG A 133 3.05 4.89 -18.08
C ARG A 133 4.07 5.98 -18.37
N PRO A 134 3.70 7.08 -19.05
CA PRO A 134 4.69 8.16 -19.24
C PRO A 134 5.16 8.79 -17.94
N VAL A 135 4.25 8.89 -16.96
CA VAL A 135 4.61 9.46 -15.67
C VAL A 135 5.61 8.55 -14.96
N LEU A 136 5.39 7.24 -15.03
CA LEU A 136 6.30 6.30 -14.40
C LEU A 136 7.67 6.30 -15.05
N LYS A 137 7.72 6.49 -16.37
CA LYS A 137 9.01 6.60 -17.04
C LYS A 137 9.77 7.82 -16.54
N GLN A 138 9.09 8.94 -16.41
CA GLN A 138 9.70 10.14 -15.87
C GLN A 138 10.15 9.92 -14.44
N GLU A 139 9.38 9.17 -13.69
CA GLU A 139 9.73 8.86 -12.32
C GLU A 139 11.01 8.05 -12.24
N ALA A 140 11.16 7.07 -13.13
CA ALA A 140 12.36 6.26 -13.17
C ALA A 140 13.58 7.12 -13.46
N GLU A 141 13.44 8.09 -14.36
CA GLU A 141 14.52 8.99 -14.67
C GLU A 141 14.85 9.89 -13.49
N ARG A 142 13.84 10.34 -12.79
CA ARG A 142 14.04 11.23 -11.66
C ARG A 142 14.67 10.55 -10.46
N GLN A 143 14.64 9.23 -10.41
CA GLN A 143 15.33 8.53 -9.33
C GLN A 143 16.83 8.77 -9.35
N ASN A 144 17.35 9.22 -10.47
CA ASN A 144 18.76 9.54 -10.60
C ASN A 144 19.05 11.00 -10.30
N ARG A 145 18.06 11.75 -9.81
CA ARG A 145 18.20 13.17 -9.52
C ARG A 145 18.06 13.41 -8.03
N PRO A 146 18.65 14.48 -7.52
CA PRO A 146 18.55 14.77 -6.10
C PRO A 146 17.18 15.22 -5.63
N HIS A 147 16.29 15.62 -6.56
CA HIS A 147 14.99 16.16 -6.21
C HIS A 147 13.93 15.66 -7.16
N ARG A 148 12.75 15.39 -6.60
CA ARG A 148 11.66 14.83 -7.36
C ARG A 148 10.38 15.60 -7.08
N GLN A 149 9.60 15.87 -8.14
CA GLN A 149 8.33 16.54 -8.00
C GLN A 149 7.24 15.58 -7.57
N PRO A 150 6.34 16.03 -6.71
CA PRO A 150 5.22 15.18 -6.31
C PRO A 150 4.26 14.95 -7.46
N TYR A 151 3.65 13.79 -7.44
CA TYR A 151 2.63 13.44 -8.42
C TYR A 151 1.43 14.35 -8.38
N LYS A 152 1.12 14.90 -7.22
CA LYS A 152 -0.06 15.75 -7.09
C LYS A 152 -0.10 16.85 -8.11
N LYS A 153 1.09 17.33 -8.53
CA LYS A 153 1.14 18.37 -9.55
C LYS A 153 0.63 17.87 -10.88
N ASN A 154 0.82 16.58 -11.15
CA ASN A 154 0.38 16.02 -12.41
C ASN A 154 -1.12 15.75 -12.41
N PHE A 155 -1.67 15.46 -11.27
CA PHE A 155 -3.08 15.12 -11.17
C PHE A 155 -3.97 16.34 -11.03
N GLN A 156 -3.52 17.33 -10.29
CA GLN A 156 -4.37 18.46 -9.98
C GLN A 156 -4.53 19.42 -11.13
N GLU A 157 -3.68 19.31 -12.11
CA GLU A 157 -3.74 20.20 -13.24
C GLU A 157 -4.66 19.72 -14.35
N ARG A 158 -5.40 18.69 -14.07
CA ARG A 158 -6.34 18.14 -15.05
C ARG A 158 -7.76 18.51 -14.73
#